data_5390a9c02d09a63ee4eb9bc9937acd05
#
_entry.id   5390a9c02d09a63ee4eb9bc9937acd05
#
_cell.length_a   1.000
_cell.length_b   1.000
_cell.length_c   1.000
_cell.angle_alpha   90.00
_cell.angle_beta   90.00
_cell.angle_gamma   90.00
#
_symmetry.space_group_name_H-M   'P 1'
#
loop_
_entity.id
_entity.type
_entity.pdbx_description
1 polymer ?
#
loop_
_entity_poly.entity_id
_entity_poly.type
_entity_poly.pdbx_seq_one_letter_code
_entity_poly.pdbx_strand_id
1 'polypeptide(L)'
;MSAANLFAVDLQADEDEPPGYRATYARVGPLVGGEQLGLSVYELAPGLSICPYHYENAEEEWLIVLVGRPTLRTPEGERELEPWDCAFFPTGEAGAHKVTNRTEETVRVCMWSNRIAVATSVYPDSEKIGAWPPGKVFRLTDAVDYFTGEA
;
A
#
# COMPACT_ATOMS: atom_id res chain seq x y z
N MET A 1 -1.81 -2.38 -28.18
CA MET A 1 -1.66 -3.13 -26.92
C MET A 1 -0.33 -2.71 -26.30
N SER A 2 -0.34 -2.22 -25.07
CA SER A 2 0.88 -1.84 -24.34
C SER A 2 1.24 -2.97 -23.35
N ALA A 3 2.53 -3.18 -23.12
CA ALA A 3 3.03 -4.15 -22.16
C ALA A 3 4.26 -3.57 -21.43
N ALA A 4 4.43 -3.93 -20.17
CA ALA A 4 5.60 -3.61 -19.38
C ALA A 4 6.17 -4.89 -18.74
N ASN A 5 7.49 -4.98 -18.68
CA ASN A 5 8.13 -6.04 -17.94
C ASN A 5 8.36 -5.59 -16.50
N LEU A 6 7.71 -6.26 -15.54
CA LEU A 6 7.76 -5.89 -14.12
C LEU A 6 9.16 -5.99 -13.49
N PHE A 7 10.09 -6.67 -14.15
CA PHE A 7 11.49 -6.76 -13.72
C PHE A 7 12.39 -5.70 -14.38
N ALA A 8 11.91 -5.02 -15.42
CA ALA A 8 12.67 -4.05 -16.19
C ALA A 8 12.09 -2.63 -16.13
N VAL A 9 11.10 -2.38 -15.29
CA VAL A 9 10.57 -1.03 -15.05
C VAL A 9 11.57 -0.20 -14.24
N ASP A 10 11.67 1.08 -14.55
CA ASP A 10 12.49 2.04 -13.79
C ASP A 10 11.84 2.29 -12.44
N LEU A 11 12.52 1.88 -11.36
CA LEU A 11 12.08 2.10 -9.99
C LEU A 11 12.54 3.49 -9.50
N GLN A 12 11.66 4.17 -8.80
CA GLN A 12 11.89 5.47 -8.21
C GLN A 12 11.88 5.35 -6.68
N ALA A 13 12.71 6.13 -6.00
CA ALA A 13 12.67 6.31 -4.55
C ALA A 13 12.00 7.64 -4.22
N ASP A 14 11.28 7.70 -3.12
CA ASP A 14 10.87 8.96 -2.50
C ASP A 14 11.78 9.22 -1.29
N GLU A 15 12.69 10.18 -1.43
CA GLU A 15 13.67 10.50 -0.39
C GLU A 15 13.04 11.25 0.79
N ASP A 16 11.85 11.80 0.62
CA ASP A 16 11.11 12.50 1.68
C ASP A 16 10.41 11.52 2.63
N GLU A 17 10.28 10.24 2.25
CA GLU A 17 9.72 9.22 3.12
C GLU A 17 10.63 8.90 4.31
N PRO A 18 10.05 8.54 5.48
CA PRO A 18 10.84 8.08 6.63
C PRO A 18 11.73 6.88 6.28
N PRO A 19 12.91 6.70 6.91
CA PRO A 19 13.88 5.68 6.53
C PRO A 19 13.32 4.24 6.44
N GLY A 20 12.35 3.88 7.27
CA GLY A 20 11.71 2.55 7.24
C GLY A 20 10.71 2.33 6.09
N TYR A 21 10.44 3.35 5.28
CA TYR A 21 9.44 3.34 4.19
C TYR A 21 10.00 3.76 2.83
N ARG A 22 11.31 3.88 2.71
CA ARG A 22 12.00 4.26 1.45
C ARG A 22 12.12 3.09 0.48
N ALA A 23 11.02 2.35 0.28
CA ALA A 23 10.96 1.34 -0.77
C ALA A 23 11.04 2.00 -2.14
N THR A 24 11.72 1.37 -3.10
CA THR A 24 11.65 1.85 -4.48
C THR A 24 10.41 1.27 -5.16
N TYR A 25 9.81 2.05 -6.07
CA TYR A 25 8.58 1.64 -6.72
C TYR A 25 8.46 2.13 -8.17
N ALA A 26 7.58 1.47 -8.92
CA ALA A 26 7.13 1.95 -10.23
C ALA A 26 5.60 1.81 -10.32
N ARG A 27 4.93 2.88 -10.77
CA ARG A 27 3.50 2.86 -11.12
C ARG A 27 3.36 2.34 -12.53
N VAL A 28 3.05 1.05 -12.69
CA VAL A 28 2.99 0.37 -13.99
C VAL A 28 1.67 0.64 -14.72
N GLY A 29 0.56 0.77 -14.00
CA GLY A 29 -0.75 1.01 -14.61
C GLY A 29 -0.74 2.11 -15.67
N PRO A 30 -0.26 3.34 -15.37
CA PRO A 30 -0.17 4.42 -16.36
C PRO A 30 0.74 4.10 -17.56
N LEU A 31 1.82 3.33 -17.37
CA LEU A 31 2.75 2.97 -18.46
C LEU A 31 2.08 2.10 -19.53
N VAL A 32 1.08 1.33 -19.15
CA VAL A 32 0.33 0.45 -20.05
C VAL A 32 -1.06 0.97 -20.41
N GLY A 33 -1.42 2.18 -19.95
CA GLY A 33 -2.72 2.81 -20.23
C GLY A 33 -3.85 2.32 -19.32
N GLY A 34 -3.54 1.81 -18.13
CA GLY A 34 -4.54 1.40 -17.13
C GLY A 34 -5.19 2.63 -16.48
N GLU A 35 -6.53 2.69 -16.49
CA GLU A 35 -7.31 3.78 -15.92
C GLU A 35 -8.09 3.35 -14.67
N GLN A 36 -8.76 2.21 -14.72
CA GLN A 36 -9.64 1.71 -13.65
C GLN A 36 -8.89 0.86 -12.62
N LEU A 37 -7.77 0.26 -13.01
CA LEU A 37 -6.93 -0.53 -12.14
C LEU A 37 -5.58 0.15 -11.94
N GLY A 38 -5.17 0.29 -10.71
CA GLY A 38 -3.79 0.60 -10.33
C GLY A 38 -2.94 -0.66 -10.38
N LEU A 39 -1.71 -0.55 -10.82
CA LEU A 39 -0.70 -1.60 -10.74
C LEU A 39 0.61 -0.93 -10.37
N SER A 40 1.27 -1.41 -9.32
CA SER A 40 2.57 -0.93 -8.90
C SER A 40 3.50 -2.09 -8.57
N VAL A 41 4.78 -1.91 -8.84
CA VAL A 41 5.85 -2.81 -8.38
C VAL A 41 6.61 -2.08 -7.29
N TYR A 42 6.91 -2.78 -6.21
CA TYR A 42 7.75 -2.30 -5.11
C TYR A 42 8.96 -3.20 -4.94
N GLU A 43 10.09 -2.59 -4.65
CA GLU A 43 11.29 -3.29 -4.23
C GLU A 43 11.71 -2.79 -2.85
N LEU A 44 11.86 -3.73 -1.92
CA LEU A 44 12.16 -3.46 -0.53
C LEU A 44 13.55 -4.03 -0.18
N ALA A 45 14.47 -3.15 0.14
CA ALA A 45 15.70 -3.56 0.81
C ALA A 45 15.40 -4.10 2.23
N PRO A 46 16.35 -4.78 2.88
CA PRO A 46 16.20 -5.25 4.26
C PRO A 46 15.70 -4.18 5.22
N GLY A 47 14.70 -4.51 6.03
CA GLY A 47 14.09 -3.63 7.03
C GLY A 47 13.02 -2.66 6.51
N LEU A 48 12.80 -2.53 5.19
CA LEU A 48 11.83 -1.61 4.65
C LEU A 48 10.41 -2.18 4.60
N SER A 49 9.43 -1.30 4.71
CA SER A 49 8.01 -1.56 4.49
C SER A 49 7.50 -0.73 3.32
N ILE A 50 6.44 -1.19 2.65
CA ILE A 50 5.78 -0.43 1.57
C ILE A 50 5.10 0.82 2.15
N CYS A 51 4.31 0.64 3.20
CA CYS A 51 3.50 1.68 3.85
C CYS A 51 3.22 1.32 5.30
N PRO A 52 2.68 2.24 6.11
CA PRO A 52 2.17 1.92 7.44
C PRO A 52 1.07 0.85 7.41
N TYR A 53 0.81 0.18 8.53
CA TYR A 53 -0.34 -0.70 8.68
C TYR A 53 -1.63 0.08 8.46
N HIS A 54 -2.43 -0.33 7.48
CA HIS A 54 -3.61 0.41 7.05
C HIS A 54 -4.65 -0.51 6.39
N TYR A 55 -5.83 0.03 6.21
CA TYR A 55 -6.86 -0.53 5.34
C TYR A 55 -7.53 0.56 4.51
N GLU A 56 -8.06 0.15 3.36
CA GLU A 56 -8.81 1.00 2.46
C GLU A 56 -10.32 0.81 2.67
N ASN A 57 -11.09 1.93 2.65
CA ASN A 57 -12.55 1.86 2.79
C ASN A 57 -13.28 1.66 1.45
N ALA A 58 -12.62 1.95 0.34
CA ALA A 58 -13.26 1.92 -0.98
C ALA A 58 -12.52 1.06 -2.01
N GLU A 59 -11.25 0.78 -1.80
CA GLU A 59 -10.42 0.02 -2.74
C GLU A 59 -10.16 -1.39 -2.21
N GLU A 60 -10.35 -2.37 -3.09
CA GLU A 60 -9.85 -3.73 -2.88
C GLU A 60 -8.42 -3.79 -3.40
N GLU A 61 -7.53 -4.43 -2.65
CA GLU A 61 -6.13 -4.54 -3.03
C GLU A 61 -5.68 -5.99 -3.10
N TRP A 62 -4.72 -6.21 -3.95
CA TRP A 62 -4.07 -7.52 -4.13
C TRP A 62 -2.57 -7.36 -4.13
N LEU A 63 -1.88 -8.40 -3.69
CA LEU A 63 -0.43 -8.51 -3.72
C LEU A 63 -0.02 -9.86 -4.31
N ILE A 64 1.01 -9.86 -5.15
CA ILE A 64 1.76 -11.06 -5.53
C ILE A 64 3.23 -10.83 -5.19
N VAL A 65 3.85 -11.81 -4.53
CA VAL A 65 5.29 -11.84 -4.31
C VAL A 65 5.99 -12.28 -5.59
N LEU A 66 6.89 -11.44 -6.10
CA LEU A 66 7.68 -11.76 -7.30
C LEU A 66 9.04 -12.36 -6.93
N VAL A 67 9.70 -11.81 -5.90
CA VAL A 67 11.04 -12.24 -5.42
C VAL A 67 11.11 -12.06 -3.92
N GLY A 68 11.82 -12.96 -3.24
CA GLY A 68 12.10 -12.88 -1.80
C GLY A 68 10.93 -13.34 -0.95
N ARG A 69 11.02 -13.09 0.35
CA ARG A 69 10.07 -13.55 1.36
C ARG A 69 9.65 -12.40 2.29
N PRO A 70 8.69 -11.56 1.87
CA PRO A 70 8.18 -10.50 2.74
C PRO A 70 7.36 -11.07 3.90
N THR A 71 7.37 -10.35 5.02
CA THR A 71 6.41 -10.56 6.11
C THR A 71 5.16 -9.74 5.82
N LEU A 72 4.01 -10.42 5.77
CA LEU A 72 2.70 -9.81 5.72
C LEU A 72 2.09 -9.81 7.13
N ARG A 73 1.70 -8.63 7.62
CA ARG A 73 0.87 -8.44 8.81
C ARG A 73 -0.57 -8.18 8.39
N THR A 74 -1.50 -8.89 9.02
CA THR A 74 -2.96 -8.75 8.89
C THR A 74 -3.61 -8.70 10.27
N PRO A 75 -4.94 -8.54 10.41
CA PRO A 75 -5.63 -8.67 11.71
C PRO A 75 -5.43 -10.04 12.39
N GLU A 76 -5.21 -11.11 11.61
CA GLU A 76 -4.96 -12.47 12.13
C GLU A 76 -3.53 -12.66 12.62
N GLY A 77 -2.62 -11.71 12.38
CA GLY A 77 -1.23 -11.78 12.79
C GLY A 77 -0.25 -11.61 11.63
N GLU A 78 0.96 -12.09 11.83
CA GLU A 78 2.03 -12.00 10.85
C GLU A 78 2.36 -13.36 10.26
N ARG A 79 2.68 -13.38 8.96
CA ARG A 79 3.22 -14.55 8.27
C ARG A 79 4.23 -14.15 7.22
N GLU A 80 5.21 -14.99 6.96
CA GLU A 80 6.09 -14.89 5.82
C GLU A 80 5.36 -15.40 4.57
N LEU A 81 5.52 -14.69 3.46
CA LEU A 81 5.05 -15.11 2.15
C LEU A 81 6.22 -15.64 1.32
N GLU A 82 5.90 -16.54 0.40
CA GLU A 82 6.84 -17.11 -0.55
C GLU A 82 6.64 -16.51 -1.96
N PRO A 83 7.64 -16.59 -2.85
CA PRO A 83 7.45 -16.21 -4.25
C PRO A 83 6.22 -16.88 -4.86
N TRP A 84 5.40 -16.07 -5.55
CA TRP A 84 4.11 -16.43 -6.16
C TRP A 84 2.93 -16.57 -5.18
N ASP A 85 3.13 -16.38 -3.88
CA ASP A 85 1.99 -16.19 -3.00
C ASP A 85 1.20 -14.96 -3.43
N CYS A 86 -0.13 -15.12 -3.42
CA CYS A 86 -1.09 -14.08 -3.72
C CYS A 86 -1.92 -13.79 -2.47
N ALA A 87 -1.98 -12.52 -2.06
CA ALA A 87 -2.81 -12.06 -0.96
C ALA A 87 -3.89 -11.10 -1.47
N PHE A 88 -5.07 -11.16 -0.85
CA PHE A 88 -6.20 -10.27 -1.12
C PHE A 88 -6.55 -9.48 0.14
N PHE A 89 -6.80 -8.20 -0.02
CA PHE A 89 -7.16 -7.27 1.04
C PHE A 89 -8.53 -6.66 0.69
N PRO A 90 -9.61 -7.12 1.34
CA PRO A 90 -10.94 -6.52 1.16
C PRO A 90 -10.99 -5.11 1.75
N THR A 91 -12.02 -4.37 1.41
CA THR A 91 -12.30 -3.06 2.02
C THR A 91 -12.58 -3.18 3.52
N GLY A 92 -12.24 -2.15 4.28
CA GLY A 92 -12.47 -2.06 5.72
C GLY A 92 -11.43 -2.82 6.56
N GLU A 93 -11.68 -2.91 7.86
CA GLU A 93 -10.74 -3.45 8.86
C GLU A 93 -10.23 -4.87 8.55
N ALA A 94 -11.08 -5.71 7.94
CA ALA A 94 -10.69 -7.05 7.57
C ALA A 94 -9.56 -7.10 6.53
N GLY A 95 -9.39 -6.03 5.73
CA GLY A 95 -8.32 -5.89 4.76
C GLY A 95 -7.08 -5.19 5.30
N ALA A 96 -7.02 -4.89 6.60
CA ALA A 96 -5.87 -4.19 7.17
C ALA A 96 -4.57 -4.98 6.97
N HIS A 97 -3.55 -4.32 6.42
CA HIS A 97 -2.30 -5.00 6.10
C HIS A 97 -1.08 -4.09 6.17
N LYS A 98 0.08 -4.72 6.30
CA LYS A 98 1.41 -4.12 6.15
C LYS A 98 2.36 -5.16 5.58
N VAL A 99 3.16 -4.76 4.61
CA VAL A 99 4.19 -5.59 3.99
C VAL A 99 5.56 -5.06 4.37
N THR A 100 6.39 -5.92 4.96
CA THR A 100 7.73 -5.57 5.44
C THR A 100 8.74 -6.60 4.97
N ASN A 101 9.90 -6.18 4.53
CA ASN A 101 11.03 -7.07 4.30
C ASN A 101 11.82 -7.25 5.62
N ARG A 102 11.70 -8.40 6.27
CA ARG A 102 12.48 -8.76 7.47
C ARG A 102 13.66 -9.68 7.18
N THR A 103 13.94 -9.91 5.90
CA THR A 103 15.07 -10.74 5.46
C THR A 103 16.29 -9.88 5.15
N GLU A 104 17.41 -10.53 4.88
CA GLU A 104 18.66 -9.86 4.47
C GLU A 104 18.75 -9.69 2.93
N GLU A 105 17.79 -10.22 2.19
CA GLU A 105 17.75 -10.15 0.73
C GLU A 105 16.70 -9.15 0.26
N THR A 106 16.83 -8.66 -0.96
CA THR A 106 15.83 -7.78 -1.56
C THR A 106 14.54 -8.55 -1.84
N VAL A 107 13.42 -7.94 -1.48
CA VAL A 107 12.07 -8.42 -1.79
C VAL A 107 11.49 -7.59 -2.92
N ARG A 108 10.81 -8.23 -3.87
CA ARG A 108 10.02 -7.53 -4.89
C ARG A 108 8.60 -8.07 -4.91
N VAL A 109 7.64 -7.15 -4.86
CA VAL A 109 6.21 -7.47 -4.90
C VAL A 109 5.49 -6.63 -5.95
N CYS A 110 4.38 -7.14 -6.44
CA CYS A 110 3.44 -6.42 -7.29
C CYS A 110 2.14 -6.25 -6.52
N MET A 111 1.61 -5.02 -6.50
CA MET A 111 0.32 -4.71 -5.91
C MET A 111 -0.59 -4.09 -6.96
N TRP A 112 -1.88 -4.42 -6.91
CA TRP A 112 -2.89 -3.74 -7.71
C TRP A 112 -4.17 -3.54 -6.91
N SER A 113 -4.91 -2.51 -7.28
CA SER A 113 -6.20 -2.16 -6.71
C SER A 113 -7.14 -1.62 -7.79
N ASN A 114 -8.43 -1.63 -7.52
CA ASN A 114 -9.35 -0.79 -8.25
C ASN A 114 -9.13 0.67 -7.86
N ARG A 115 -9.23 1.58 -8.83
CA ARG A 115 -9.05 3.01 -8.57
C ARG A 115 -10.39 3.68 -8.32
N ILE A 116 -10.55 4.25 -7.15
CA ILE A 116 -11.74 4.99 -6.73
C ILE A 116 -11.40 6.48 -6.65
N ALA A 117 -12.28 7.32 -7.22
CA ALA A 117 -12.04 8.76 -7.29
C ALA A 117 -12.11 9.46 -5.91
N VAL A 118 -12.87 8.88 -4.98
CA VAL A 118 -13.00 9.37 -3.60
C VAL A 118 -12.83 8.19 -2.67
N ALA A 119 -11.71 8.15 -1.95
CA ALA A 119 -11.35 7.07 -1.06
C ALA A 119 -10.87 7.59 0.30
N THR A 120 -10.86 6.72 1.29
CA THR A 120 -10.25 6.97 2.59
C THR A 120 -9.45 5.75 3.03
N SER A 121 -8.26 6.01 3.56
CA SER A 121 -7.39 5.00 4.15
C SER A 121 -7.33 5.20 5.66
N VAL A 122 -7.45 4.16 6.44
CA VAL A 122 -7.34 4.23 7.91
C VAL A 122 -6.06 3.56 8.37
N TYR A 123 -5.37 4.18 9.32
CA TYR A 123 -4.08 3.74 9.87
C TYR A 123 -4.23 3.41 11.36
N PRO A 124 -4.60 2.18 11.73
CA PRO A 124 -4.95 1.83 13.12
C PRO A 124 -3.82 2.08 14.12
N ASP A 125 -2.58 1.73 13.78
CA ASP A 125 -1.43 1.88 14.68
C ASP A 125 -1.12 3.34 15.06
N SER A 126 -1.53 4.29 14.26
CA SER A 126 -1.25 5.72 14.45
C SER A 126 -2.50 6.58 14.57
N GLU A 127 -3.67 5.94 14.67
CA GLU A 127 -4.98 6.56 14.87
C GLU A 127 -5.25 7.71 13.89
N LYS A 128 -5.03 7.43 12.57
CA LYS A 128 -5.17 8.43 11.50
C LYS A 128 -6.13 7.93 10.43
N ILE A 129 -6.70 8.90 9.71
CA ILE A 129 -7.47 8.69 8.48
C ILE A 129 -6.93 9.61 7.38
N GLY A 130 -6.69 9.04 6.21
CA GLY A 130 -6.40 9.76 4.98
C GLY A 130 -7.67 9.96 4.15
N ALA A 131 -7.82 11.12 3.54
CA ALA A 131 -8.91 11.45 2.61
C ALA A 131 -8.34 11.79 1.23
N TRP A 132 -8.82 11.12 0.20
CA TRP A 132 -8.34 11.20 -1.19
C TRP A 132 -9.53 11.42 -2.16
N PRO A 133 -9.78 12.64 -2.70
CA PRO A 133 -9.18 13.93 -2.35
C PRO A 133 -9.57 14.39 -0.94
N PRO A 134 -8.92 15.39 -0.35
CA PRO A 134 -7.95 16.32 -0.92
C PRO A 134 -6.48 15.91 -0.75
N GLY A 135 -6.14 14.68 -0.44
CA GLY A 135 -4.78 14.23 -0.20
C GLY A 135 -4.26 14.69 1.16
N LYS A 136 -5.08 14.57 2.19
CA LYS A 136 -4.74 14.96 3.56
C LYS A 136 -4.99 13.83 4.55
N VAL A 137 -4.16 13.81 5.59
CA VAL A 137 -4.26 12.84 6.69
C VAL A 137 -4.58 13.60 7.98
N PHE A 138 -5.57 13.09 8.72
CA PHE A 138 -6.07 13.65 9.96
C PHE A 138 -5.88 12.66 11.10
N ARG A 139 -5.77 13.15 12.35
CA ARG A 139 -5.85 12.31 13.54
C ARG A 139 -7.30 12.01 13.86
N LEU A 140 -7.62 10.77 14.16
CA LEU A 140 -8.98 10.40 14.61
C LEU A 140 -9.31 11.00 15.97
N THR A 141 -8.31 11.26 16.81
CA THR A 141 -8.47 11.95 18.11
C THR A 141 -8.91 13.41 17.99
N ASP A 142 -8.73 14.02 16.81
CA ASP A 142 -9.13 15.41 16.55
C ASP A 142 -10.55 15.50 15.94
N ALA A 143 -11.30 14.40 15.96
CA ALA A 143 -12.67 14.34 15.49
C ALA A 143 -13.56 15.28 16.33
N VAL A 144 -14.49 15.94 15.66
CA VAL A 144 -15.46 16.85 16.28
C VAL A 144 -16.88 16.39 15.97
N ASP A 145 -17.84 16.84 16.78
CA ASP A 145 -19.25 16.61 16.49
C ASP A 145 -19.68 17.32 15.20
N TYR A 146 -20.69 16.77 14.52
CA TYR A 146 -21.14 17.23 13.21
C TYR A 146 -21.43 18.74 13.13
N PHE A 147 -21.96 19.33 14.21
CA PHE A 147 -22.29 20.75 14.25
C PHE A 147 -21.22 21.63 14.92
N THR A 148 -20.06 21.09 15.25
CA THR A 148 -19.00 21.89 15.89
C THR A 148 -18.53 23.01 14.96
N GLY A 149 -18.67 24.27 15.39
CA GLY A 149 -18.26 25.45 14.61
C GLY A 149 -19.28 25.93 13.59
N GLU A 150 -20.46 25.31 13.51
CA GLU A 150 -21.60 25.80 12.73
C GLU A 150 -22.43 26.77 13.57
N ALA A 151 -22.78 27.96 13.02
CA ALA A 151 -23.54 29.02 13.69
C ALA A 151 -24.97 29.10 13.17
#